data_9973ea3a4f69dc766126bfa849ee6ef5
#
_entry.id   9973ea3a4f69dc766126bfa849ee6ef5
#
_cell.length_a   1.000
_cell.length_b   1.000
_cell.length_c   1.000
_cell.angle_alpha   90.00
_cell.angle_beta   90.00
_cell.angle_gamma   90.00
#
_symmetry.space_group_name_H-M   'P 1'
#
loop_
_entity.id
_entity.type
_entity.pdbx_description
1 polymer ?
#
loop_
_entity_poly.entity_id
_entity_poly.type
_entity_poly.pdbx_seq_one_letter_code
_entity_poly.pdbx_strand_id
1 'polypeptide(L)'
;VTGSRLYLAGLTGLALLAASPALAAPQLRAQVRGDLPADLRTRIETAVGAAERPSRNRFDARQRANAAAQEAAAVLRSEGYYAFRVQPGVSEAMIAEPFVEVTVGPRFRIGDVRIDWIDPAPVSSVQTLGSDQLRIAPGQPARAIDVVSAEARVLSAIQKAGYADAFIGPREVIVDHADQTLRPTFRISAGQPVRLDSIRLETEGGTRSDWLAGLAPWPSGATYDPDSIASLERSLVETGAYDQVTVALAPLEEVPEGGLRPVVVTLTDRKPHRLEAGASYASSEGLGADMRWTHFNRFGLADTSAVLGRVSTVDSRLGVEVTLPHWGRLRQSLNGYAAAFRRETSAYDETGIEVRLDVQRKRSEVAYVTVGAALDYTQTEEKSTSASALVQREQVVGSLLGALAIDETDDVLDPKTGWRVDLRAEPTVLTGSVTQSYLKTSLQGAAYLPLDVGRRTVLAGRAKAGSILGGTLGGVPASRRFYAGGGGSVRGYVFQGIGPHLSDNTPVGGLSVVEVSGEVRHRLSDQWGLVAFVDAGSVGVSQEPAFNALDLGVGLGVRYNLGFGPIRFDLAVPLNRRSDDPSYQIYVSIGQSF
;
A
#
# COMPACT_ATOMS: atom_id res chain seq x y z
N VAL A 1 -2.65 20.85 62.65
CA VAL A 1 -1.28 20.73 63.15
C VAL A 1 -0.64 19.51 62.52
N THR A 2 0.58 19.73 61.96
CA THR A 2 1.50 18.72 61.35
C THR A 2 1.04 18.19 59.99
N GLY A 3 1.51 18.55 58.79
CA GLY A 3 2.86 18.83 58.38
C GLY A 3 3.54 17.56 57.90
N SER A 4 3.32 17.10 56.61
CA SER A 4 4.14 16.05 55.99
C SER A 4 4.72 16.58 54.66
N ARG A 5 6.04 16.69 54.67
CA ARG A 5 6.86 17.19 53.54
C ARG A 5 6.95 16.11 52.45
N LEU A 6 6.63 16.49 51.22
CA LEU A 6 7.00 15.73 50.03
C LEU A 6 8.53 15.83 49.83
N TYR A 7 9.21 14.68 49.79
CA TYR A 7 10.57 14.56 49.25
C TYR A 7 10.50 14.38 47.75
N LEU A 8 10.89 15.41 47.01
CA LEU A 8 11.23 15.31 45.61
C LEU A 8 12.64 14.65 45.50
N ALA A 9 12.68 13.39 45.15
CA ALA A 9 13.93 12.74 44.77
C ALA A 9 14.24 13.11 43.31
N GLY A 10 15.29 13.91 43.13
CA GLY A 10 15.81 14.30 41.81
C GLY A 10 16.43 13.11 41.08
N LEU A 11 15.87 12.76 39.94
CA LEU A 11 16.50 11.91 38.94
C LEU A 11 17.43 12.80 38.11
N THR A 12 18.71 12.85 38.49
CA THR A 12 19.79 13.34 37.63
C THR A 12 20.02 12.31 36.53
N GLY A 13 19.40 12.54 35.37
CA GLY A 13 19.64 11.78 34.17
C GLY A 13 21.06 12.05 33.67
N LEU A 14 21.89 11.02 33.63
CA LEU A 14 23.18 10.97 32.98
C LEU A 14 22.98 11.08 31.46
N ALA A 15 23.06 12.30 30.92
CA ALA A 15 23.16 12.53 29.48
C ALA A 15 24.56 12.09 29.01
N LEU A 16 24.68 10.83 28.60
CA LEU A 16 25.79 10.40 27.74
C LEU A 16 25.59 11.05 26.37
N LEU A 17 26.19 12.21 26.18
CA LEU A 17 26.49 12.76 24.87
C LEU A 17 27.49 11.83 24.18
N ALA A 18 26.99 10.81 23.50
CA ALA A 18 27.76 10.13 22.47
C ALA A 18 27.99 11.16 21.36
N ALA A 19 29.20 11.73 21.32
CA ALA A 19 29.68 12.48 20.17
C ALA A 19 29.67 11.51 18.99
N SER A 20 28.62 11.55 18.18
CA SER A 20 28.62 10.91 16.87
C SER A 20 29.80 11.50 16.09
N PRO A 21 30.71 10.69 15.51
CA PRO A 21 31.68 11.23 14.59
C PRO A 21 30.88 11.93 13.50
N ALA A 22 31.13 13.22 13.28
CA ALA A 22 30.58 13.95 12.16
C ALA A 22 30.97 13.15 10.91
N LEU A 23 30.00 12.48 10.29
CA LEU A 23 30.17 11.86 8.99
C LEU A 23 30.62 13.00 8.07
N ALA A 24 31.90 12.97 7.67
CA ALA A 24 32.42 13.91 6.69
C ALA A 24 31.47 13.87 5.48
N ALA A 25 31.03 15.05 5.02
CA ALA A 25 30.18 15.14 3.84
C ALA A 25 30.80 14.34 2.70
N PRO A 26 30.03 13.54 1.94
CA PRO A 26 30.56 12.69 0.89
C PRO A 26 31.35 13.56 -0.09
N GLN A 27 32.62 13.22 -0.30
CA GLN A 27 33.51 13.96 -1.18
C GLN A 27 33.03 13.78 -2.62
N LEU A 28 32.82 14.86 -3.36
CA LEU A 28 32.40 14.80 -4.77
C LEU A 28 33.48 14.12 -5.63
N ARG A 29 33.07 13.44 -6.70
CA ARG A 29 34.00 12.84 -7.68
C ARG A 29 34.93 13.88 -8.33
N ALA A 30 34.44 15.11 -8.49
CA ALA A 30 35.22 16.30 -8.84
C ALA A 30 34.58 17.54 -8.21
N GLN A 31 35.39 18.50 -7.77
CA GLN A 31 34.90 19.75 -7.23
C GLN A 31 34.29 20.60 -8.35
N VAL A 32 33.10 21.19 -8.10
CA VAL A 32 32.45 22.11 -9.05
C VAL A 32 32.82 23.54 -8.69
N ARG A 33 33.54 24.23 -9.58
CA ARG A 33 34.02 25.60 -9.42
C ARG A 33 33.31 26.53 -10.39
N GLY A 34 33.25 27.81 -10.09
CA GLY A 34 32.61 28.84 -10.91
C GLY A 34 31.49 29.58 -10.17
N ASP A 35 31.06 30.69 -10.72
CA ASP A 35 29.90 31.45 -10.20
C ASP A 35 28.61 30.86 -10.79
N LEU A 36 27.88 30.11 -9.95
CA LEU A 36 26.68 29.35 -10.35
C LEU A 36 25.51 29.68 -9.42
N PRO A 37 24.30 29.81 -9.95
CA PRO A 37 23.09 29.78 -9.16
C PRO A 37 23.06 28.52 -8.25
N ALA A 38 22.56 28.69 -7.03
CA ALA A 38 22.62 27.61 -6.00
C ALA A 38 21.91 26.34 -6.44
N ASP A 39 20.75 26.45 -7.07
CA ASP A 39 19.99 25.33 -7.61
C ASP A 39 20.72 24.61 -8.75
N LEU A 40 21.36 25.34 -9.64
CA LEU A 40 22.14 24.79 -10.73
C LEU A 40 23.42 24.08 -10.22
N ARG A 41 24.09 24.67 -9.23
CA ARG A 41 25.22 24.05 -8.55
C ARG A 41 24.83 22.71 -7.95
N THR A 42 23.76 22.67 -7.19
CA THR A 42 23.26 21.42 -6.56
C THR A 42 22.96 20.34 -7.59
N ARG A 43 22.34 20.70 -8.73
CA ARG A 43 22.06 19.75 -9.81
C ARG A 43 23.34 19.21 -10.46
N ILE A 44 24.33 20.07 -10.70
CA ILE A 44 25.61 19.66 -11.27
C ILE A 44 26.37 18.77 -10.28
N GLU A 45 26.42 19.13 -8.99
CA GLU A 45 27.06 18.33 -7.94
C GLU A 45 26.39 16.96 -7.77
N THR A 46 25.05 16.92 -7.87
CA THR A 46 24.29 15.66 -7.85
C THR A 46 24.62 14.78 -9.05
N ALA A 47 24.73 15.34 -10.24
CA ALA A 47 25.09 14.60 -11.45
C ALA A 47 26.55 14.10 -11.40
N VAL A 48 27.47 14.95 -10.95
CA VAL A 48 28.89 14.58 -10.73
C VAL A 48 29.00 13.45 -9.71
N GLY A 49 28.16 13.47 -8.66
CA GLY A 49 28.07 12.41 -7.65
C GLY A 49 29.26 12.33 -6.70
N ALA A 50 29.12 11.47 -5.68
CA ALA A 50 30.11 11.26 -4.64
C ALA A 50 31.24 10.30 -5.10
N ALA A 51 32.41 10.49 -4.54
CA ALA A 51 33.54 9.56 -4.66
C ALA A 51 33.60 8.62 -3.47
N GLU A 52 33.67 7.32 -3.71
CA GLU A 52 33.85 6.31 -2.66
C GLU A 52 35.25 6.36 -2.04
N ARG A 53 36.22 6.90 -2.75
CA ARG A 53 37.64 6.99 -2.35
C ARG A 53 38.36 8.15 -3.03
N PRO A 54 39.45 8.69 -2.45
CA PRO A 54 40.27 9.71 -3.09
C PRO A 54 40.87 9.25 -4.42
N SER A 55 41.33 10.19 -5.26
CA SER A 55 41.97 9.87 -6.53
C SER A 55 43.28 9.13 -6.29
N ARG A 56 43.54 8.03 -7.01
CA ARG A 56 44.74 7.19 -6.84
C ARG A 56 45.99 7.86 -7.37
N ASN A 57 45.88 8.62 -8.45
CA ASN A 57 46.97 9.31 -9.11
C ASN A 57 46.41 10.42 -10.04
N ARG A 58 47.30 11.19 -10.68
CA ARG A 58 46.93 12.26 -11.60
C ARG A 58 46.15 11.80 -12.83
N PHE A 59 46.33 10.57 -13.27
CA PHE A 59 45.56 10.01 -14.40
C PHE A 59 44.10 9.74 -13.99
N ASP A 60 43.90 9.09 -12.84
CA ASP A 60 42.57 8.86 -12.28
C ASP A 60 41.82 10.18 -12.01
N ALA A 61 42.51 11.18 -11.42
CA ALA A 61 41.96 12.51 -11.22
C ALA A 61 41.52 13.18 -12.54
N ARG A 62 42.35 13.06 -13.60
CA ARG A 62 42.01 13.61 -14.92
C ARG A 62 40.80 12.90 -15.55
N GLN A 63 40.72 11.58 -15.45
CA GLN A 63 39.55 10.83 -15.90
C GLN A 63 38.27 11.29 -15.20
N ARG A 64 38.31 11.43 -13.87
CA ARG A 64 37.17 11.92 -13.09
C ARG A 64 36.76 13.34 -13.46
N ALA A 65 37.72 14.24 -13.64
CA ALA A 65 37.48 15.60 -14.06
C ALA A 65 36.81 15.66 -15.46
N ASN A 66 37.28 14.82 -16.41
CA ASN A 66 36.69 14.74 -17.75
C ASN A 66 35.25 14.20 -17.71
N ALA A 67 34.99 13.15 -16.92
CA ALA A 67 33.64 12.61 -16.75
C ALA A 67 32.72 13.64 -16.11
N ALA A 68 33.16 14.29 -15.05
CA ALA A 68 32.41 15.36 -14.39
C ALA A 68 32.12 16.54 -15.30
N ALA A 69 33.04 16.89 -16.20
CA ALA A 69 32.83 17.94 -17.20
C ALA A 69 31.75 17.57 -18.22
N GLN A 70 31.68 16.32 -18.63
CA GLN A 70 30.59 15.83 -19.51
C GLN A 70 29.24 15.86 -18.81
N GLU A 71 29.19 15.43 -17.54
CA GLU A 71 27.97 15.45 -16.73
C GLU A 71 27.50 16.88 -16.46
N ALA A 72 28.42 17.79 -16.10
CA ALA A 72 28.10 19.21 -15.92
C ALA A 72 27.56 19.84 -17.22
N ALA A 73 28.18 19.55 -18.37
CA ALA A 73 27.72 20.02 -19.67
C ALA A 73 26.34 19.48 -20.03
N ALA A 74 26.04 18.23 -19.70
CA ALA A 74 24.71 17.63 -19.90
C ALA A 74 23.65 18.33 -19.04
N VAL A 75 23.93 18.60 -17.77
CA VAL A 75 23.04 19.35 -16.87
C VAL A 75 22.81 20.76 -17.40
N LEU A 76 23.85 21.47 -17.82
CA LEU A 76 23.71 22.82 -18.38
C LEU A 76 22.79 22.84 -19.61
N ARG A 77 22.98 21.91 -20.54
CA ARG A 77 22.08 21.78 -21.71
C ARG A 77 20.65 21.46 -21.30
N SER A 78 20.48 20.54 -20.36
CA SER A 78 19.13 20.15 -19.91
C SER A 78 18.37 21.30 -19.24
N GLU A 79 19.09 22.23 -18.62
CA GLU A 79 18.51 23.42 -17.97
C GLU A 79 18.39 24.63 -18.90
N GLY A 80 18.77 24.48 -20.16
CA GLY A 80 18.62 25.53 -21.19
C GLY A 80 19.81 26.47 -21.30
N TYR A 81 20.97 26.08 -20.84
CA TYR A 81 22.20 26.84 -21.08
C TYR A 81 22.97 26.20 -22.23
N TYR A 82 23.17 26.89 -23.34
CA TYR A 82 23.86 26.37 -24.53
C TYR A 82 25.16 27.13 -24.86
N ALA A 83 25.34 28.32 -24.29
CA ALA A 83 26.54 29.15 -24.48
C ALA A 83 27.44 29.06 -23.21
N PHE A 84 27.68 27.88 -22.70
CA PHE A 84 28.53 27.63 -21.53
C PHE A 84 29.94 27.20 -21.90
N ARG A 85 30.86 27.30 -20.94
CA ARG A 85 32.18 26.70 -21.00
C ARG A 85 32.40 25.83 -19.77
N VAL A 86 32.81 24.58 -19.96
CA VAL A 86 33.17 23.63 -18.88
C VAL A 86 34.58 23.12 -19.15
N GLN A 87 35.49 23.34 -18.21
CA GLN A 87 36.90 22.96 -18.31
C GLN A 87 37.24 21.99 -17.20
N PRO A 88 37.66 20.75 -17.53
CA PRO A 88 38.20 19.81 -16.55
C PRO A 88 39.60 20.22 -16.12
N GLY A 89 39.88 20.10 -14.83
CA GLY A 89 41.20 20.40 -14.26
C GLY A 89 41.59 19.45 -13.15
N VAL A 90 42.86 19.46 -12.82
CA VAL A 90 43.45 18.69 -11.71
C VAL A 90 44.32 19.63 -10.90
N SER A 91 44.18 19.62 -9.58
CA SER A 91 45.02 20.48 -8.70
C SER A 91 46.49 20.10 -8.76
N GLU A 92 47.37 21.08 -8.46
CA GLU A 92 48.82 20.87 -8.37
C GLU A 92 49.26 20.28 -7.03
N ALA A 93 48.31 20.00 -6.11
CA ALA A 93 48.60 19.44 -4.80
C ALA A 93 49.25 18.04 -4.88
N MET A 94 49.92 17.63 -3.82
CA MET A 94 50.57 16.33 -3.72
C MET A 94 49.59 15.16 -3.90
N ILE A 95 48.35 15.33 -3.44
CA ILE A 95 47.20 14.48 -3.79
C ILE A 95 46.38 15.24 -4.84
N ALA A 96 46.41 14.74 -6.07
CA ALA A 96 45.73 15.35 -7.20
C ALA A 96 44.21 15.33 -7.04
N GLU A 97 43.58 16.48 -6.86
CA GLU A 97 42.12 16.61 -6.74
C GLU A 97 41.50 17.01 -8.08
N PRO A 98 40.53 16.25 -8.56
CA PRO A 98 39.78 16.59 -9.77
C PRO A 98 38.82 17.76 -9.53
N PHE A 99 38.75 18.68 -10.48
CA PHE A 99 37.76 19.75 -10.48
C PHE A 99 37.22 20.03 -11.90
N VAL A 100 36.09 20.67 -11.97
CA VAL A 100 35.51 21.23 -13.19
C VAL A 100 35.26 22.72 -12.97
N GLU A 101 35.77 23.54 -13.87
CA GLU A 101 35.48 24.96 -13.90
C GLU A 101 34.35 25.25 -14.86
N VAL A 102 33.26 25.81 -14.35
CA VAL A 102 32.02 26.04 -15.10
C VAL A 102 31.80 27.53 -15.24
N THR A 103 31.72 28.00 -16.46
CA THR A 103 31.27 29.34 -16.80
C THR A 103 29.90 29.23 -17.47
N VAL A 104 28.88 29.75 -16.81
CA VAL A 104 27.50 29.73 -17.31
C VAL A 104 27.28 30.92 -18.24
N GLY A 105 26.79 30.67 -19.42
CA GLY A 105 26.31 31.70 -20.34
C GLY A 105 24.87 32.11 -20.06
N PRO A 106 24.24 32.90 -20.94
CA PRO A 106 22.83 33.24 -20.83
C PRO A 106 21.96 31.98 -20.92
N ARG A 107 20.85 31.99 -20.18
CA ARG A 107 19.83 30.95 -20.28
C ARG A 107 18.96 31.18 -21.51
N PHE A 108 18.92 30.22 -22.42
CA PHE A 108 18.11 30.27 -23.61
C PHE A 108 16.63 30.14 -23.28
N ARG A 109 15.80 30.66 -24.15
CA ARG A 109 14.34 30.65 -24.04
C ARG A 109 13.73 29.87 -25.18
N ILE A 110 12.54 29.31 -24.93
CA ILE A 110 11.74 28.70 -26.01
C ILE A 110 11.35 29.79 -26.99
N GLY A 111 11.64 29.54 -28.25
CA GLY A 111 11.19 30.37 -29.40
C GLY A 111 9.87 29.85 -29.96
N ASP A 112 9.79 29.78 -31.30
CA ASP A 112 8.65 29.21 -31.99
C ASP A 112 8.61 27.68 -31.85
N VAL A 113 7.44 27.13 -31.53
CA VAL A 113 7.22 25.69 -31.32
C VAL A 113 6.29 25.18 -32.42
N ARG A 114 6.67 24.13 -33.14
CA ARG A 114 5.90 23.59 -34.26
C ARG A 114 5.65 22.10 -34.13
N ILE A 115 4.49 21.67 -34.65
CA ILE A 115 4.22 20.26 -34.93
C ILE A 115 4.26 20.10 -36.45
N ASP A 116 5.10 19.20 -36.95
CA ASP A 116 5.19 18.76 -38.31
C ASP A 116 4.49 17.40 -38.43
N TRP A 117 3.32 17.40 -39.06
CA TRP A 117 2.51 16.18 -39.21
C TRP A 117 3.05 15.34 -40.37
N ILE A 118 3.48 14.11 -40.04
CA ILE A 118 3.85 13.11 -41.05
C ILE A 118 2.56 12.51 -41.61
N ASP A 119 2.48 12.40 -42.93
CA ASP A 119 1.30 11.87 -43.61
C ASP A 119 0.99 10.40 -43.23
N PRO A 120 -0.31 10.05 -43.04
CA PRO A 120 -1.47 10.95 -43.16
C PRO A 120 -1.64 11.82 -41.90
N ALA A 121 -1.84 13.12 -42.10
CA ALA A 121 -2.16 14.03 -41.01
C ALA A 121 -3.55 13.72 -40.42
N PRO A 122 -3.75 13.87 -39.10
CA PRO A 122 -5.05 13.65 -38.47
C PRO A 122 -6.04 14.76 -38.86
N VAL A 123 -7.32 14.55 -38.56
CA VAL A 123 -8.36 15.57 -38.79
C VAL A 123 -8.04 16.87 -38.03
N SER A 124 -8.50 18.00 -38.53
CA SER A 124 -8.16 19.33 -38.02
C SER A 124 -8.43 19.51 -36.51
N SER A 125 -9.49 18.89 -35.99
CA SER A 125 -9.82 18.92 -34.54
C SER A 125 -8.73 18.26 -33.71
N VAL A 126 -8.11 17.18 -34.16
CA VAL A 126 -7.02 16.48 -33.48
C VAL A 126 -5.70 17.24 -33.63
N GLN A 127 -5.48 17.91 -34.76
CA GLN A 127 -4.32 18.80 -34.90
C GLN A 127 -4.39 19.97 -33.91
N THR A 128 -5.57 20.58 -33.75
CA THR A 128 -5.80 21.62 -32.73
C THR A 128 -5.57 21.09 -31.34
N LEU A 129 -6.14 19.91 -31.00
CA LEU A 129 -5.93 19.24 -29.70
C LEU A 129 -4.44 19.01 -29.43
N GLY A 130 -3.68 18.52 -30.41
CA GLY A 130 -2.23 18.34 -30.31
C GLY A 130 -1.51 19.64 -29.99
N SER A 131 -1.83 20.71 -30.72
CA SER A 131 -1.26 22.04 -30.50
C SER A 131 -1.56 22.59 -29.10
N ASP A 132 -2.78 22.42 -28.59
CA ASP A 132 -3.20 22.85 -27.24
C ASP A 132 -2.46 22.08 -26.14
N GLN A 133 -2.07 20.83 -26.38
CA GLN A 133 -1.34 20.00 -25.41
C GLN A 133 0.17 20.27 -25.36
N LEU A 134 0.73 21.07 -26.24
CA LEU A 134 2.13 21.46 -26.17
C LEU A 134 2.46 22.09 -24.82
N ARG A 135 1.61 23.01 -24.36
CA ARG A 135 1.76 23.71 -23.06
C ARG A 135 3.17 24.26 -22.83
N ILE A 136 3.82 24.68 -23.89
CA ILE A 136 5.10 25.39 -23.90
C ILE A 136 4.84 26.74 -24.56
N ALA A 137 5.14 27.83 -23.84
CA ALA A 137 4.99 29.18 -24.38
C ALA A 137 6.34 29.77 -24.81
N PRO A 138 6.40 30.54 -25.89
CA PRO A 138 7.57 31.35 -26.25
C PRO A 138 8.01 32.21 -25.05
N GLY A 139 9.31 32.34 -24.84
CA GLY A 139 9.90 33.10 -23.75
C GLY A 139 10.15 32.32 -22.46
N GLN A 140 9.59 31.12 -22.30
CA GLN A 140 9.91 30.24 -21.17
C GLN A 140 11.37 29.75 -21.24
N PRO A 141 11.99 29.38 -20.09
CA PRO A 141 13.32 28.76 -20.11
C PRO A 141 13.34 27.49 -20.98
N ALA A 142 14.37 27.34 -21.80
CA ALA A 142 14.49 26.23 -22.76
C ALA A 142 14.98 24.92 -22.09
N ARG A 143 14.22 24.41 -21.15
CA ARG A 143 14.55 23.15 -20.47
C ARG A 143 14.22 21.94 -21.35
N ALA A 144 15.15 20.99 -21.40
CA ALA A 144 14.95 19.76 -22.16
C ALA A 144 13.73 18.95 -21.65
N ILE A 145 13.49 18.93 -20.33
CA ILE A 145 12.36 18.20 -19.73
C ILE A 145 11.01 18.77 -20.19
N ASP A 146 10.91 20.08 -20.39
CA ASP A 146 9.66 20.72 -20.83
C ASP A 146 9.35 20.36 -22.27
N VAL A 147 10.38 20.28 -23.14
CA VAL A 147 10.26 19.86 -24.54
C VAL A 147 9.85 18.39 -24.64
N VAL A 148 10.54 17.49 -23.90
CA VAL A 148 10.20 16.05 -23.89
C VAL A 148 8.80 15.80 -23.33
N SER A 149 8.43 16.52 -22.27
CA SER A 149 7.10 16.39 -21.66
C SER A 149 5.98 16.90 -22.58
N ALA A 150 6.24 17.95 -23.37
CA ALA A 150 5.27 18.44 -24.35
C ALA A 150 5.01 17.40 -25.43
N GLU A 151 6.07 16.82 -25.98
CA GLU A 151 5.99 15.75 -26.97
C GLU A 151 5.16 14.56 -26.48
N ALA A 152 5.44 14.10 -25.25
CA ALA A 152 4.70 13.00 -24.64
C ALA A 152 3.21 13.35 -24.40
N ARG A 153 2.90 14.59 -24.00
CA ARG A 153 1.51 15.05 -23.85
C ARG A 153 0.74 15.05 -25.17
N VAL A 154 1.37 15.56 -26.22
CA VAL A 154 0.76 15.59 -27.57
C VAL A 154 0.48 14.17 -28.04
N LEU A 155 1.46 13.26 -27.95
CA LEU A 155 1.27 11.85 -28.34
C LEU A 155 0.13 11.20 -27.57
N SER A 156 0.12 11.34 -26.24
CA SER A 156 -0.94 10.79 -25.38
C SER A 156 -2.33 11.33 -25.76
N ALA A 157 -2.44 12.62 -26.06
CA ALA A 157 -3.70 13.22 -26.48
C ALA A 157 -4.20 12.68 -27.81
N ILE A 158 -3.31 12.49 -28.78
CA ILE A 158 -3.64 11.91 -30.08
C ILE A 158 -4.09 10.45 -29.93
N GLN A 159 -3.37 9.67 -29.12
CA GLN A 159 -3.74 8.28 -28.83
C GLN A 159 -5.11 8.21 -28.16
N LYS A 160 -5.39 9.07 -27.17
CA LYS A 160 -6.72 9.16 -26.53
C LYS A 160 -7.82 9.63 -27.48
N ALA A 161 -7.48 10.33 -28.57
CA ALA A 161 -8.43 10.68 -29.63
C ALA A 161 -8.70 9.52 -30.60
N GLY A 162 -8.16 8.32 -30.34
CA GLY A 162 -8.42 7.12 -31.12
C GLY A 162 -7.32 6.72 -32.11
N TYR A 163 -6.20 7.42 -32.16
CA TYR A 163 -5.10 7.15 -33.09
C TYR A 163 -4.05 6.25 -32.39
N ALA A 164 -4.34 4.96 -32.30
CA ALA A 164 -3.51 4.01 -31.54
C ALA A 164 -2.07 3.88 -32.06
N ASP A 165 -1.90 3.97 -33.38
CA ASP A 165 -0.59 3.81 -34.03
C ASP A 165 0.18 5.12 -34.15
N ALA A 166 -0.25 6.18 -33.45
CA ALA A 166 0.47 7.44 -33.42
C ALA A 166 1.86 7.23 -32.80
N PHE A 167 2.87 7.76 -33.47
CA PHE A 167 4.25 7.70 -32.98
C PHE A 167 4.99 9.01 -33.21
N ILE A 168 6.08 9.18 -32.50
CA ILE A 168 6.97 10.35 -32.62
C ILE A 168 8.14 9.97 -33.48
N GLY A 169 8.33 10.73 -34.56
CA GLY A 169 9.55 10.70 -35.36
C GLY A 169 10.70 11.47 -34.70
N PRO A 170 11.90 11.45 -35.27
CA PRO A 170 13.02 12.24 -34.78
C PRO A 170 12.67 13.73 -34.75
N ARG A 171 12.69 14.33 -33.53
CA ARG A 171 12.46 15.77 -33.39
C ARG A 171 13.64 16.57 -33.92
N GLU A 172 13.37 17.74 -34.44
CA GLU A 172 14.37 18.72 -34.80
C GLU A 172 14.40 19.84 -33.76
N VAL A 173 15.59 20.17 -33.27
CA VAL A 173 15.75 21.25 -32.28
C VAL A 173 16.84 22.18 -32.74
N ILE A 174 16.43 23.40 -33.14
CA ILE A 174 17.34 24.45 -33.56
C ILE A 174 17.68 25.31 -32.34
N VAL A 175 18.97 25.38 -32.00
CA VAL A 175 19.50 26.29 -30.97
C VAL A 175 20.07 27.52 -31.68
N ASP A 176 19.39 28.64 -31.56
CA ASP A 176 19.81 29.91 -32.13
C ASP A 176 20.60 30.72 -31.11
N HIS A 177 21.90 30.82 -31.32
CA HIS A 177 22.80 31.56 -30.45
C HIS A 177 22.70 33.08 -30.60
N ALA A 178 22.21 33.59 -31.75
CA ALA A 178 22.05 35.02 -31.96
C ALA A 178 20.87 35.59 -31.14
N ASP A 179 19.74 34.86 -31.17
CA ASP A 179 18.52 35.25 -30.45
C ASP A 179 18.43 34.63 -29.07
N GLN A 180 19.35 33.72 -28.72
CA GLN A 180 19.33 32.93 -27.49
C GLN A 180 18.02 32.13 -27.31
N THR A 181 17.52 31.58 -28.43
CA THR A 181 16.27 30.81 -28.46
C THR A 181 16.50 29.36 -28.85
N LEU A 182 15.59 28.49 -28.39
CA LEU A 182 15.48 27.09 -28.75
C LEU A 182 14.12 26.89 -29.45
N ARG A 183 14.15 26.39 -30.68
CA ARG A 183 12.96 26.18 -31.53
C ARG A 183 12.79 24.70 -31.79
N PRO A 184 11.91 24.01 -31.04
CA PRO A 184 11.64 22.59 -31.27
C PRO A 184 10.57 22.42 -32.34
N THR A 185 10.81 21.47 -33.25
CA THR A 185 9.81 20.96 -34.20
C THR A 185 9.57 19.50 -33.90
N PHE A 186 8.34 19.17 -33.49
CA PHE A 186 7.90 17.81 -33.19
C PHE A 186 7.37 17.16 -34.46
N ARG A 187 7.97 16.07 -34.90
CA ARG A 187 7.52 15.29 -36.04
C ARG A 187 6.63 14.16 -35.57
N ILE A 188 5.33 14.22 -35.88
CA ILE A 188 4.34 13.28 -35.33
C ILE A 188 3.56 12.64 -36.48
N SER A 189 3.53 11.30 -36.50
CA SER A 189 2.61 10.54 -37.35
C SER A 189 1.41 10.13 -36.49
N ALA A 190 0.21 10.45 -36.94
CA ALA A 190 -1.01 10.03 -36.25
C ALA A 190 -1.46 8.62 -36.66
N GLY A 191 -1.21 8.22 -37.89
CA GLY A 191 -1.79 7.01 -38.47
C GLY A 191 -3.29 7.17 -38.74
N GLN A 192 -4.03 6.06 -38.71
CA GLN A 192 -5.49 6.05 -38.90
C GLN A 192 -6.21 5.92 -37.56
N PRO A 193 -7.44 6.48 -37.46
CA PRO A 193 -8.26 6.26 -36.26
C PRO A 193 -8.65 4.78 -36.16
N VAL A 194 -8.50 4.21 -34.96
CA VAL A 194 -8.73 2.79 -34.66
C VAL A 194 -10.07 2.61 -33.95
N ARG A 195 -10.85 1.64 -34.43
CA ARG A 195 -12.05 1.14 -33.74
C ARG A 195 -11.78 -0.26 -33.22
N LEU A 196 -12.14 -0.49 -31.95
CA LEU A 196 -11.89 -1.74 -31.27
C LEU A 196 -12.90 -2.82 -31.65
N ASP A 197 -12.44 -4.05 -31.78
CA ASP A 197 -13.25 -5.25 -31.87
C ASP A 197 -13.25 -6.00 -30.53
N SER A 198 -13.66 -7.26 -30.55
CA SER A 198 -13.64 -8.20 -29.44
C SER A 198 -12.21 -8.55 -28.97
N ILE A 199 -12.14 -9.14 -27.77
CA ILE A 199 -10.89 -9.68 -27.23
C ILE A 199 -10.61 -11.04 -27.93
N ARG A 200 -9.34 -11.20 -28.37
CA ARG A 200 -8.77 -12.47 -28.81
C ARG A 200 -7.81 -12.98 -27.73
N LEU A 201 -8.09 -14.14 -27.18
CA LEU A 201 -7.24 -14.78 -26.17
C LEU A 201 -6.13 -15.59 -26.83
N GLU A 202 -4.90 -15.38 -26.39
CA GLU A 202 -3.73 -16.21 -26.68
C GLU A 202 -3.16 -16.74 -25.37
N THR A 203 -3.28 -18.05 -25.14
CA THR A 203 -2.79 -18.71 -23.93
C THR A 203 -2.56 -20.20 -24.17
N GLU A 204 -1.57 -20.76 -23.47
CA GLU A 204 -1.42 -22.20 -23.31
C GLU A 204 -2.09 -22.73 -22.02
N GLY A 205 -2.67 -21.80 -21.22
CA GLY A 205 -3.28 -22.07 -19.92
C GLY A 205 -4.77 -22.42 -20.00
N GLY A 206 -5.38 -22.52 -18.81
CA GLY A 206 -6.77 -22.94 -18.65
C GLY A 206 -7.82 -21.84 -18.74
N THR A 207 -7.43 -20.59 -19.01
CA THR A 207 -8.35 -19.43 -19.00
C THR A 207 -9.41 -19.55 -20.11
N ARG A 208 -10.65 -19.34 -19.75
CA ARG A 208 -11.80 -19.45 -20.66
C ARG A 208 -11.94 -18.17 -21.51
N SER A 209 -12.04 -18.36 -22.82
CA SER A 209 -12.17 -17.23 -23.76
C SER A 209 -13.49 -16.49 -23.66
N ASP A 210 -14.61 -17.21 -23.38
CA ASP A 210 -15.94 -16.62 -23.19
C ASP A 210 -15.98 -15.70 -21.96
N TRP A 211 -15.36 -16.11 -20.86
CA TRP A 211 -15.23 -15.27 -19.66
C TRP A 211 -14.41 -14.02 -19.94
N LEU A 212 -13.24 -14.16 -20.56
CA LEU A 212 -12.36 -13.03 -20.85
C LEU A 212 -13.02 -12.04 -21.82
N ALA A 213 -13.70 -12.53 -22.85
CA ALA A 213 -14.42 -11.69 -23.80
C ALA A 213 -15.50 -10.83 -23.12
N GLY A 214 -16.15 -11.38 -22.09
CA GLY A 214 -17.13 -10.66 -21.26
C GLY A 214 -16.54 -9.54 -20.39
N LEU A 215 -15.21 -9.46 -20.26
CA LEU A 215 -14.54 -8.44 -19.46
C LEU A 215 -14.17 -7.19 -20.27
N ALA A 216 -14.33 -7.17 -21.58
CA ALA A 216 -14.03 -5.99 -22.40
C ALA A 216 -14.75 -4.75 -21.84
N PRO A 217 -14.03 -3.69 -21.43
CA PRO A 217 -14.66 -2.48 -20.91
C PRO A 217 -15.21 -1.57 -22.04
N TRP A 218 -15.16 -2.03 -23.29
CA TRP A 218 -15.65 -1.35 -24.48
C TRP A 218 -16.62 -2.22 -25.26
N PRO A 219 -17.61 -1.63 -25.94
CA PRO A 219 -18.42 -2.33 -26.95
C PRO A 219 -17.63 -2.44 -28.27
N SER A 220 -17.95 -3.46 -29.09
CA SER A 220 -17.39 -3.57 -30.45
C SER A 220 -17.70 -2.31 -31.26
N GLY A 221 -16.73 -1.80 -32.00
CA GLY A 221 -16.80 -0.56 -32.75
C GLY A 221 -16.52 0.71 -31.96
N ALA A 222 -16.22 0.61 -30.65
CA ALA A 222 -15.80 1.77 -29.87
C ALA A 222 -14.47 2.33 -30.39
N THR A 223 -14.28 3.64 -30.25
CA THR A 223 -13.01 4.28 -30.53
C THR A 223 -11.95 3.77 -29.56
N TYR A 224 -10.75 3.54 -30.04
CA TYR A 224 -9.60 3.16 -29.21
C TYR A 224 -9.39 4.16 -28.06
N ASP A 225 -9.19 3.63 -26.87
CA ASP A 225 -8.83 4.37 -25.67
C ASP A 225 -7.74 3.59 -24.91
N PRO A 226 -6.52 4.14 -24.79
CA PRO A 226 -5.41 3.47 -24.11
C PRO A 226 -5.69 3.23 -22.63
N ASP A 227 -6.49 4.09 -21.97
CA ASP A 227 -6.82 3.94 -20.56
C ASP A 227 -7.70 2.71 -20.32
N SER A 228 -8.61 2.39 -21.25
CA SER A 228 -9.44 1.18 -21.22
C SER A 228 -8.62 -0.10 -21.39
N ILE A 229 -7.66 -0.11 -22.33
CA ILE A 229 -6.72 -1.23 -22.54
C ILE A 229 -5.87 -1.46 -21.30
N ALA A 230 -5.24 -0.40 -20.78
CA ALA A 230 -4.44 -0.48 -19.55
C ALA A 230 -5.25 -0.88 -18.31
N SER A 231 -6.54 -0.50 -18.25
CA SER A 231 -7.45 -0.90 -17.17
C SER A 231 -7.73 -2.41 -17.19
N LEU A 232 -7.95 -2.99 -18.37
CA LEU A 232 -8.13 -4.43 -18.52
C LEU A 232 -6.85 -5.18 -18.10
N GLU A 233 -5.70 -4.75 -18.59
CA GLU A 233 -4.41 -5.35 -18.26
C GLU A 233 -4.15 -5.33 -16.74
N ARG A 234 -4.27 -4.18 -16.09
CA ARG A 234 -4.13 -4.07 -14.63
C ARG A 234 -5.11 -4.98 -13.89
N SER A 235 -6.36 -5.03 -14.34
CA SER A 235 -7.37 -5.87 -13.72
C SER A 235 -7.02 -7.36 -13.79
N LEU A 236 -6.46 -7.82 -14.90
CA LEU A 236 -6.01 -9.20 -15.07
C LEU A 236 -4.75 -9.49 -14.21
N VAL A 237 -3.79 -8.57 -14.17
CA VAL A 237 -2.60 -8.67 -13.29
C VAL A 237 -3.01 -8.74 -11.82
N GLU A 238 -3.97 -7.94 -11.39
CA GLU A 238 -4.47 -7.91 -10.00
C GLU A 238 -5.11 -9.21 -9.53
N THR A 239 -5.57 -10.08 -10.45
CA THR A 239 -6.10 -11.41 -10.07
C THR A 239 -5.04 -12.30 -9.43
N GLY A 240 -3.76 -12.07 -9.76
CA GLY A 240 -2.63 -12.87 -9.31
C GLY A 240 -2.62 -14.30 -9.88
N ALA A 241 -3.45 -14.61 -10.86
CA ALA A 241 -3.52 -15.93 -11.50
C ALA A 241 -2.45 -16.14 -12.59
N TYR A 242 -1.82 -15.07 -13.03
CA TYR A 242 -0.89 -15.08 -14.16
C TYR A 242 0.50 -14.59 -13.73
N ASP A 243 1.55 -15.18 -14.33
CA ASP A 243 2.93 -14.69 -14.23
C ASP A 243 3.20 -13.57 -15.24
N GLN A 244 2.50 -13.61 -16.39
CA GLN A 244 2.58 -12.57 -17.42
C GLN A 244 1.19 -12.30 -18.00
N VAL A 245 0.91 -11.01 -18.17
CA VAL A 245 -0.29 -10.49 -18.84
C VAL A 245 0.19 -9.43 -19.83
N THR A 246 -0.27 -9.53 -21.08
CA THR A 246 -0.05 -8.50 -22.11
C THR A 246 -1.36 -8.23 -22.81
N VAL A 247 -1.75 -6.97 -22.90
CA VAL A 247 -2.96 -6.54 -23.61
C VAL A 247 -2.55 -5.54 -24.68
N ALA A 248 -2.67 -5.93 -25.94
CA ALA A 248 -2.23 -5.14 -27.08
C ALA A 248 -3.25 -5.19 -28.23
N LEU A 249 -3.17 -4.24 -29.14
CA LEU A 249 -3.91 -4.33 -30.39
C LEU A 249 -3.29 -5.40 -31.31
N ALA A 250 -4.12 -6.09 -32.07
CA ALA A 250 -3.63 -6.98 -33.12
C ALA A 250 -2.74 -6.21 -34.13
N PRO A 251 -1.74 -6.86 -34.76
CA PRO A 251 -0.95 -6.26 -35.83
C PRO A 251 -1.83 -5.64 -36.93
N LEU A 252 -1.37 -4.56 -37.53
CA LEU A 252 -2.16 -3.81 -38.54
C LEU A 252 -2.45 -4.68 -39.78
N GLU A 253 -1.53 -5.59 -40.09
CA GLU A 253 -1.63 -6.52 -41.23
C GLU A 253 -2.77 -7.53 -41.09
N GLU A 254 -3.25 -7.77 -39.85
CA GLU A 254 -4.35 -8.68 -39.58
C GLU A 254 -5.73 -7.99 -39.62
N VAL A 255 -5.76 -6.68 -39.82
CA VAL A 255 -7.01 -5.89 -39.84
C VAL A 255 -7.48 -5.67 -41.25
N PRO A 256 -8.70 -6.08 -41.63
CA PRO A 256 -9.27 -5.73 -42.96
C PRO A 256 -9.36 -4.24 -43.13
N GLU A 257 -9.23 -3.75 -44.38
CA GLU A 257 -9.35 -2.34 -44.70
C GLU A 257 -10.72 -1.78 -44.21
N GLY A 258 -10.68 -0.74 -43.38
CA GLY A 258 -11.90 -0.19 -42.74
C GLY A 258 -12.50 -1.08 -41.64
N GLY A 259 -11.84 -2.19 -41.27
CA GLY A 259 -12.31 -3.14 -40.27
C GLY A 259 -12.08 -2.70 -38.81
N LEU A 260 -12.69 -3.47 -37.90
CA LEU A 260 -12.45 -3.34 -36.48
C LEU A 260 -11.15 -4.06 -36.10
N ARG A 261 -10.40 -3.52 -35.14
CA ARG A 261 -9.11 -4.07 -34.71
C ARG A 261 -9.27 -4.87 -33.42
N PRO A 262 -9.00 -6.20 -33.44
CA PRO A 262 -9.06 -7.03 -32.24
C PRO A 262 -8.05 -6.59 -31.19
N VAL A 263 -8.43 -6.79 -29.91
CA VAL A 263 -7.52 -6.65 -28.77
C VAL A 263 -7.00 -8.03 -28.40
N VAL A 264 -5.72 -8.26 -28.53
CA VAL A 264 -5.06 -9.52 -28.21
C VAL A 264 -4.67 -9.50 -26.75
N VAL A 265 -5.13 -10.50 -26.00
CA VAL A 265 -4.73 -10.72 -24.62
C VAL A 265 -3.90 -11.99 -24.55
N THR A 266 -2.61 -11.84 -24.26
CA THR A 266 -1.68 -12.95 -24.09
C THR A 266 -1.50 -13.21 -22.59
N LEU A 267 -1.78 -14.44 -22.15
CA LEU A 267 -1.71 -14.85 -20.76
C LEU A 267 -0.75 -16.02 -20.58
N THR A 268 0.11 -15.90 -19.56
CA THR A 268 0.92 -17.03 -19.07
C THR A 268 0.47 -17.34 -17.65
N ASP A 269 -0.14 -18.51 -17.46
CA ASP A 269 -0.61 -18.96 -16.16
C ASP A 269 0.57 -19.11 -15.20
N ARG A 270 0.39 -18.71 -13.95
CA ARG A 270 1.36 -19.00 -12.90
C ARG A 270 1.28 -20.47 -12.50
N LYS A 271 2.28 -20.93 -11.71
CA LYS A 271 2.25 -22.27 -11.12
C LYS A 271 0.94 -22.45 -10.36
N PRO A 272 0.19 -23.55 -10.62
CA PRO A 272 -1.18 -23.68 -10.13
C PRO A 272 -1.30 -23.78 -8.62
N HIS A 273 -0.24 -24.16 -7.91
CA HIS A 273 -0.27 -24.39 -6.47
C HIS A 273 0.69 -23.47 -5.73
N ARG A 274 0.20 -22.92 -4.59
CA ARG A 274 1.01 -22.18 -3.63
C ARG A 274 0.70 -22.69 -2.22
N LEU A 275 1.75 -23.01 -1.47
CA LEU A 275 1.66 -23.36 -0.06
C LEU A 275 2.28 -22.24 0.78
N GLU A 276 1.53 -21.76 1.75
CA GLU A 276 1.97 -20.76 2.73
C GLU A 276 1.80 -21.34 4.12
N ALA A 277 2.78 -21.12 4.99
CA ALA A 277 2.73 -21.54 6.38
C ALA A 277 3.18 -20.39 7.27
N GLY A 278 2.54 -20.23 8.42
CA GLY A 278 2.82 -19.23 9.41
C GLY A 278 2.88 -19.83 10.81
N ALA A 279 3.59 -19.12 11.72
CA ALA A 279 3.60 -19.42 13.14
C ALA A 279 3.55 -18.12 13.94
N SER A 280 2.89 -18.16 15.10
CA SER A 280 2.77 -17.03 16.01
C SER A 280 2.84 -17.50 17.47
N TYR A 281 3.28 -16.61 18.34
CA TYR A 281 3.28 -16.85 19.79
C TYR A 281 2.92 -15.57 20.53
N ALA A 282 2.04 -15.72 21.50
CA ALA A 282 1.79 -14.68 22.49
C ALA A 282 1.65 -15.33 23.89
N SER A 283 2.14 -14.67 24.93
CA SER A 283 2.13 -15.23 26.29
C SER A 283 0.71 -15.52 26.81
N SER A 284 -0.30 -14.78 26.32
CA SER A 284 -1.71 -14.98 26.72
C SER A 284 -2.54 -15.79 25.71
N GLU A 285 -2.05 -15.98 24.50
CA GLU A 285 -2.79 -16.69 23.43
C GLU A 285 -2.13 -18.03 23.07
N GLY A 286 -0.91 -18.26 23.58
CA GLY A 286 -0.15 -19.47 23.31
C GLY A 286 0.46 -19.53 21.92
N LEU A 287 0.72 -20.75 21.46
CA LEU A 287 1.25 -21.04 20.14
C LEU A 287 0.13 -21.12 19.10
N GLY A 288 0.39 -20.58 17.91
CA GLY A 288 -0.45 -20.74 16.74
C GLY A 288 0.37 -21.15 15.53
N ALA A 289 -0.19 -22.02 14.70
CA ALA A 289 0.33 -22.38 13.38
C ALA A 289 -0.81 -22.32 12.37
N ASP A 290 -0.53 -21.77 11.20
CA ASP A 290 -1.48 -21.69 10.09
C ASP A 290 -0.86 -22.20 8.81
N MET A 291 -1.69 -22.73 7.95
CA MET A 291 -1.34 -23.21 6.63
C MET A 291 -2.42 -22.80 5.63
N ARG A 292 -2.00 -22.35 4.45
CA ARG A 292 -2.86 -22.04 3.33
C ARG A 292 -2.32 -22.73 2.08
N TRP A 293 -3.12 -23.62 1.49
CA TRP A 293 -2.84 -24.21 0.18
C TRP A 293 -3.79 -23.60 -0.84
N THR A 294 -3.26 -22.86 -1.82
CA THR A 294 -4.01 -22.16 -2.85
C THR A 294 -3.82 -22.85 -4.20
N HIS A 295 -4.92 -23.02 -4.95
CA HIS A 295 -4.95 -23.39 -6.34
C HIS A 295 -5.43 -22.20 -7.16
N PHE A 296 -4.63 -21.79 -8.16
CA PHE A 296 -4.94 -20.67 -9.06
C PHE A 296 -5.58 -21.17 -10.35
N ASN A 297 -6.53 -20.38 -10.88
CA ASN A 297 -7.18 -20.56 -12.18
C ASN A 297 -7.76 -21.99 -12.40
N ARG A 298 -8.40 -22.54 -11.37
CA ARG A 298 -8.97 -23.91 -11.43
C ARG A 298 -10.14 -24.03 -12.39
N PHE A 299 -10.97 -23.00 -12.46
CA PHE A 299 -12.19 -22.97 -13.28
C PHE A 299 -12.02 -22.21 -14.59
N GLY A 300 -10.81 -21.68 -14.86
CA GLY A 300 -10.53 -20.87 -16.03
C GLY A 300 -11.10 -19.44 -15.97
N LEU A 301 -11.36 -18.95 -14.76
CA LEU A 301 -11.95 -17.65 -14.48
C LEU A 301 -10.97 -16.72 -13.74
N ALA A 302 -9.67 -17.00 -13.83
CA ALA A 302 -8.63 -16.41 -12.99
C ALA A 302 -8.91 -16.54 -11.48
N ASP A 303 -9.68 -17.54 -11.12
CA ASP A 303 -10.16 -17.82 -9.78
C ASP A 303 -9.05 -18.31 -8.84
N THR A 304 -9.27 -18.14 -7.54
CA THR A 304 -8.46 -18.78 -6.51
C THR A 304 -9.34 -19.66 -5.64
N SER A 305 -8.88 -20.89 -5.42
CA SER A 305 -9.50 -21.84 -4.48
C SER A 305 -8.47 -22.18 -3.43
N ALA A 306 -8.78 -22.06 -2.14
CA ALA A 306 -7.84 -22.33 -1.07
C ALA A 306 -8.42 -23.27 -0.01
N VAL A 307 -7.54 -24.09 0.58
CA VAL A 307 -7.79 -24.81 1.82
C VAL A 307 -6.97 -24.15 2.92
N LEU A 308 -7.64 -23.83 4.02
CA LEU A 308 -7.09 -23.11 5.16
C LEU A 308 -7.09 -24.04 6.36
N GLY A 309 -5.95 -24.16 7.01
CA GLY A 309 -5.82 -24.85 8.30
C GLY A 309 -5.19 -23.90 9.33
N ARG A 310 -5.76 -23.82 10.51
CA ARG A 310 -5.18 -23.14 11.67
C ARG A 310 -5.32 -24.03 12.89
N VAL A 311 -4.27 -24.11 13.67
CA VAL A 311 -4.27 -24.78 14.96
C VAL A 311 -3.62 -23.85 15.97
N SER A 312 -4.34 -23.48 16.99
CA SER A 312 -3.81 -22.69 18.11
C SER A 312 -4.52 -23.05 19.40
N THR A 313 -3.99 -22.57 20.53
CA THR A 313 -4.62 -22.75 21.84
C THR A 313 -5.96 -22.02 21.95
N VAL A 314 -6.19 -20.99 21.15
CA VAL A 314 -7.40 -20.14 21.23
C VAL A 314 -8.38 -20.43 20.08
N ASP A 315 -7.88 -20.69 18.86
CA ASP A 315 -8.72 -20.79 17.67
C ASP A 315 -8.14 -21.82 16.71
N SER A 316 -8.82 -22.93 16.54
CA SER A 316 -8.49 -23.96 15.55
C SER A 316 -9.59 -24.01 14.51
N ARG A 317 -9.20 -24.08 13.21
CA ARG A 317 -10.16 -24.11 12.12
C ARG A 317 -9.63 -24.84 10.89
N LEU A 318 -10.54 -25.47 10.16
CA LEU A 318 -10.30 -26.00 8.84
C LEU A 318 -11.36 -25.45 7.89
N GLY A 319 -10.94 -24.80 6.82
CA GLY A 319 -11.85 -24.10 5.92
C GLY A 319 -11.46 -24.21 4.46
N VAL A 320 -12.41 -23.81 3.62
CA VAL A 320 -12.23 -23.64 2.19
C VAL A 320 -12.67 -22.23 1.79
N GLU A 321 -11.97 -21.68 0.82
CA GLU A 321 -12.24 -20.36 0.27
C GLU A 321 -12.20 -20.41 -1.25
N VAL A 322 -13.12 -19.72 -1.91
CA VAL A 322 -13.14 -19.54 -3.37
C VAL A 322 -13.37 -18.08 -3.67
N THR A 323 -12.51 -17.51 -4.50
CA THR A 323 -12.67 -16.15 -5.04
C THR A 323 -12.79 -16.24 -6.55
N LEU A 324 -13.89 -15.69 -7.08
CA LEU A 324 -14.14 -15.52 -8.50
C LEU A 324 -13.96 -14.03 -8.84
N PRO A 325 -12.80 -13.61 -9.36
CA PRO A 325 -12.56 -12.22 -9.74
C PRO A 325 -13.42 -11.86 -10.95
N HIS A 326 -13.72 -10.59 -11.08
CA HIS A 326 -14.51 -10.04 -12.20
C HIS A 326 -15.90 -10.67 -12.40
N TRP A 327 -16.48 -11.20 -11.33
CA TRP A 327 -17.81 -11.82 -11.37
C TRP A 327 -18.88 -10.83 -11.83
N GLY A 328 -19.52 -11.13 -12.97
CA GLY A 328 -20.53 -10.29 -13.61
C GLY A 328 -20.02 -8.98 -14.22
N ARG A 329 -18.88 -8.44 -13.78
CA ARG A 329 -18.24 -7.25 -14.35
C ARG A 329 -16.81 -7.05 -13.82
N LEU A 330 -16.05 -6.24 -14.54
CA LEU A 330 -14.69 -5.88 -14.16
C LEU A 330 -14.63 -5.28 -12.74
N ARG A 331 -13.58 -5.61 -11.96
CA ARG A 331 -13.32 -5.07 -10.61
C ARG A 331 -14.39 -5.42 -9.56
N GLN A 332 -15.12 -6.52 -9.76
CA GLN A 332 -16.06 -7.09 -8.80
C GLN A 332 -15.74 -8.57 -8.59
N SER A 333 -15.59 -9.00 -7.34
CA SER A 333 -15.29 -10.39 -6.99
C SER A 333 -16.46 -10.99 -6.21
N LEU A 334 -16.72 -12.28 -6.46
CA LEU A 334 -17.59 -13.10 -5.61
C LEU A 334 -16.69 -13.97 -4.76
N ASN A 335 -16.87 -13.91 -3.43
CA ASN A 335 -16.11 -14.68 -2.47
C ASN A 335 -17.03 -15.64 -1.73
N GLY A 336 -16.62 -16.90 -1.68
CA GLY A 336 -17.26 -17.94 -0.89
C GLY A 336 -16.28 -18.46 0.16
N TYR A 337 -16.75 -18.66 1.38
CA TYR A 337 -15.96 -19.20 2.49
C TYR A 337 -16.82 -20.17 3.30
N ALA A 338 -16.24 -21.30 3.68
CA ALA A 338 -16.85 -22.24 4.63
C ALA A 338 -15.76 -22.84 5.54
N ALA A 339 -16.02 -22.94 6.84
CA ALA A 339 -15.09 -23.53 7.78
C ALA A 339 -15.82 -24.24 8.95
N ALA A 340 -15.20 -25.29 9.47
CA ALA A 340 -15.45 -25.80 10.79
C ALA A 340 -14.40 -25.23 11.75
N PHE A 341 -14.80 -24.84 12.93
CA PHE A 341 -13.91 -24.20 13.90
C PHE A 341 -14.19 -24.62 15.35
N ARG A 342 -13.16 -24.46 16.18
CA ARG A 342 -13.22 -24.55 17.62
C ARG A 342 -12.46 -23.40 18.23
N ARG A 343 -13.11 -22.63 19.11
CA ARG A 343 -12.52 -21.53 19.87
C ARG A 343 -12.59 -21.85 21.36
N GLU A 344 -11.46 -21.77 22.03
CA GLU A 344 -11.34 -21.96 23.47
C GLU A 344 -10.69 -20.71 24.07
N THR A 345 -11.47 -19.97 24.81
CA THR A 345 -11.03 -18.72 25.45
C THR A 345 -11.34 -18.73 26.93
N SER A 346 -10.81 -17.77 27.68
CA SER A 346 -11.21 -17.60 29.07
C SER A 346 -12.67 -17.18 29.26
N ALA A 347 -13.29 -16.64 28.20
CA ALA A 347 -14.67 -16.13 28.23
C ALA A 347 -15.72 -17.18 27.80
N TYR A 348 -15.37 -18.07 26.86
CA TYR A 348 -16.27 -19.07 26.30
C TYR A 348 -15.51 -20.15 25.53
N ASP A 349 -16.13 -21.30 25.37
CA ASP A 349 -15.76 -22.35 24.45
C ASP A 349 -16.83 -22.44 23.35
N GLU A 350 -16.43 -22.46 22.09
CA GLU A 350 -17.35 -22.48 20.95
C GLU A 350 -16.87 -23.45 19.87
N THR A 351 -17.74 -24.31 19.40
CA THR A 351 -17.53 -25.10 18.18
C THR A 351 -18.63 -24.79 17.18
N GLY A 352 -18.30 -24.82 15.88
CA GLY A 352 -19.31 -24.50 14.89
C GLY A 352 -18.83 -24.69 13.47
N ILE A 353 -19.79 -24.42 12.57
CA ILE A 353 -19.58 -24.33 11.13
C ILE A 353 -20.06 -22.97 10.70
N GLU A 354 -19.26 -22.29 9.90
CA GLU A 354 -19.60 -20.99 9.30
C GLU A 354 -19.55 -21.08 7.78
N VAL A 355 -20.52 -20.44 7.12
CA VAL A 355 -20.57 -20.27 5.65
C VAL A 355 -20.82 -18.80 5.36
N ARG A 356 -20.02 -18.23 4.47
CA ARG A 356 -20.17 -16.83 4.03
C ARG A 356 -20.09 -16.74 2.51
N LEU A 357 -20.92 -15.87 1.96
CA LEU A 357 -20.90 -15.47 0.57
C LEU A 357 -20.96 -13.95 0.49
N ASP A 358 -20.00 -13.33 -0.19
CA ASP A 358 -19.98 -11.88 -0.36
C ASP A 358 -19.53 -11.46 -1.76
N VAL A 359 -20.03 -10.30 -2.16
CA VAL A 359 -19.61 -9.59 -3.36
C VAL A 359 -18.81 -8.38 -2.92
N GLN A 360 -17.54 -8.33 -3.34
CA GLN A 360 -16.66 -7.21 -3.13
C GLN A 360 -16.48 -6.44 -4.44
N ARG A 361 -16.65 -5.14 -4.41
CA ARG A 361 -16.44 -4.25 -5.54
C ARG A 361 -15.36 -3.21 -5.24
N LYS A 362 -14.32 -3.20 -6.08
CA LYS A 362 -13.30 -2.17 -6.08
C LYS A 362 -13.88 -0.91 -6.76
N ARG A 363 -14.04 0.18 -6.01
CA ARG A 363 -14.61 1.45 -6.49
C ARG A 363 -13.54 2.39 -7.05
N SER A 364 -12.35 2.36 -6.45
CA SER A 364 -11.14 3.06 -6.89
C SER A 364 -9.93 2.19 -6.60
N GLU A 365 -8.73 2.67 -6.84
CA GLU A 365 -7.50 1.91 -6.50
C GLU A 365 -7.38 1.61 -5.01
N VAL A 366 -8.00 2.44 -4.17
CA VAL A 366 -7.89 2.40 -2.71
C VAL A 366 -9.20 2.05 -2.00
N ALA A 367 -10.34 2.00 -2.68
CA ALA A 367 -11.66 1.84 -2.03
C ALA A 367 -12.41 0.58 -2.47
N TYR A 368 -12.89 -0.17 -1.48
CA TYR A 368 -13.65 -1.42 -1.64
C TYR A 368 -14.97 -1.33 -0.90
N VAL A 369 -16.02 -1.81 -1.53
CA VAL A 369 -17.35 -2.01 -0.92
C VAL A 369 -17.66 -3.49 -0.96
N THR A 370 -18.05 -4.07 0.20
CA THR A 370 -18.43 -5.48 0.32
C THR A 370 -19.86 -5.58 0.81
N VAL A 371 -20.65 -6.44 0.18
CA VAL A 371 -21.99 -6.80 0.62
C VAL A 371 -22.09 -8.32 0.60
N GLY A 372 -22.60 -8.92 1.67
CA GLY A 372 -22.64 -10.36 1.78
C GLY A 372 -23.67 -10.88 2.78
N ALA A 373 -23.68 -12.19 2.94
CA ALA A 373 -24.45 -12.90 3.95
C ALA A 373 -23.59 -14.01 4.56
N ALA A 374 -23.84 -14.30 5.83
CA ALA A 374 -23.25 -15.42 6.54
C ALA A 374 -24.33 -16.22 7.27
N LEU A 375 -24.09 -17.52 7.39
CA LEU A 375 -24.89 -18.45 8.15
C LEU A 375 -23.96 -19.31 9.00
N ASP A 376 -24.15 -19.29 10.31
CA ASP A 376 -23.35 -20.07 11.23
C ASP A 376 -24.26 -20.99 12.06
N TYR A 377 -23.77 -22.20 12.31
CA TYR A 377 -24.30 -23.09 13.34
C TYR A 377 -23.25 -23.22 14.43
N THR A 378 -23.60 -22.86 15.68
CA THR A 378 -22.65 -22.83 16.80
C THR A 378 -23.21 -23.49 18.05
N GLN A 379 -22.32 -24.18 18.75
CA GLN A 379 -22.49 -24.65 20.11
C GLN A 379 -21.49 -23.90 20.99
N THR A 380 -22.00 -23.08 21.91
CA THR A 380 -21.20 -22.21 22.78
C THR A 380 -21.45 -22.59 24.22
N GLU A 381 -20.38 -22.80 24.99
CA GLU A 381 -20.43 -22.89 26.43
C GLU A 381 -19.86 -21.61 27.06
N GLU A 382 -20.66 -20.91 27.83
CA GLU A 382 -20.30 -19.66 28.47
C GLU A 382 -20.80 -19.62 29.94
N LYS A 383 -20.18 -18.80 30.79
CA LYS A 383 -20.73 -18.55 32.12
C LYS A 383 -21.85 -17.52 32.07
N SER A 384 -22.94 -17.82 32.75
CA SER A 384 -24.06 -16.88 32.88
C SER A 384 -23.62 -15.57 33.52
N THR A 385 -24.00 -14.44 32.97
CA THR A 385 -23.76 -13.12 33.52
C THR A 385 -24.52 -12.84 34.82
N SER A 386 -25.57 -13.63 35.11
CA SER A 386 -26.43 -13.45 36.29
C SER A 386 -26.22 -14.47 37.42
N ALA A 387 -25.65 -15.65 37.12
CA ALA A 387 -25.60 -16.76 38.09
C ALA A 387 -24.23 -17.44 38.16
N SER A 388 -23.21 -17.05 37.43
CA SER A 388 -21.90 -17.71 37.31
C SER A 388 -21.98 -19.22 36.99
N ALA A 389 -23.15 -19.67 36.50
CA ALA A 389 -23.37 -21.04 36.06
C ALA A 389 -22.99 -21.22 34.60
N LEU A 390 -22.52 -22.42 34.25
CA LEU A 390 -22.28 -22.75 32.84
C LEU A 390 -23.60 -22.83 32.08
N VAL A 391 -23.67 -22.16 30.93
CA VAL A 391 -24.81 -22.16 30.03
C VAL A 391 -24.33 -22.65 28.68
N GLN A 392 -24.95 -23.71 28.21
CA GLN A 392 -24.77 -24.19 26.85
C GLN A 392 -25.81 -23.54 25.91
N ARG A 393 -25.34 -23.01 24.80
CA ARG A 393 -26.17 -22.39 23.80
C ARG A 393 -25.95 -23.09 22.47
N GLU A 394 -27.00 -23.56 21.86
CA GLU A 394 -27.02 -24.07 20.51
C GLU A 394 -27.81 -23.09 19.63
N GLN A 395 -27.18 -22.58 18.56
CA GLN A 395 -27.72 -21.46 17.81
C GLN A 395 -27.44 -21.57 16.32
N VAL A 396 -28.41 -21.09 15.55
CA VAL A 396 -28.23 -20.71 14.15
C VAL A 396 -28.19 -19.19 14.07
N VAL A 397 -27.15 -18.66 13.45
CA VAL A 397 -26.91 -17.22 13.33
C VAL A 397 -26.90 -16.83 11.86
N GLY A 398 -27.86 -16.03 11.43
CA GLY A 398 -27.92 -15.43 10.10
C GLY A 398 -27.49 -13.97 10.16
N SER A 399 -26.53 -13.57 9.35
CA SER A 399 -26.04 -12.19 9.28
C SER A 399 -25.99 -11.70 7.85
N LEU A 400 -26.31 -10.42 7.64
CA LEU A 400 -25.91 -9.70 6.45
C LEU A 400 -24.63 -8.90 6.75
N LEU A 401 -23.81 -8.68 5.75
CA LEU A 401 -22.57 -7.90 5.85
C LEU A 401 -22.64 -6.71 4.91
N GLY A 402 -22.42 -5.51 5.42
CA GLY A 402 -22.08 -4.32 4.66
C GLY A 402 -20.72 -3.79 5.14
N ALA A 403 -19.76 -3.62 4.24
CA ALA A 403 -18.46 -3.07 4.62
C ALA A 403 -17.94 -2.09 3.57
N LEU A 404 -17.22 -1.07 4.05
CA LEU A 404 -16.45 -0.11 3.26
C LEU A 404 -15.02 -0.12 3.79
N ALA A 405 -14.06 -0.38 2.92
CA ALA A 405 -12.64 -0.27 3.22
C ALA A 405 -11.98 0.73 2.27
N ILE A 406 -11.19 1.64 2.83
CA ILE A 406 -10.35 2.59 2.10
C ILE A 406 -8.94 2.44 2.63
N ASP A 407 -7.97 2.20 1.75
CA ASP A 407 -6.57 2.01 2.11
C ASP A 407 -5.68 2.83 1.16
N GLU A 408 -5.12 3.91 1.68
CA GLU A 408 -4.15 4.79 1.01
C GLU A 408 -2.74 4.64 1.61
N THR A 409 -2.44 3.51 2.22
CA THR A 409 -1.10 3.23 2.74
C THR A 409 -0.13 2.85 1.63
N ASP A 410 1.16 3.12 1.84
CA ASP A 410 2.23 2.79 0.89
C ASP A 410 2.63 1.30 0.94
N ASP A 411 2.38 0.60 2.03
CA ASP A 411 2.65 -0.84 2.21
C ASP A 411 1.65 -1.45 3.20
N VAL A 412 1.19 -2.67 2.93
CA VAL A 412 0.19 -3.36 3.76
C VAL A 412 0.78 -3.91 5.06
N LEU A 413 2.05 -4.38 5.04
CA LEU A 413 2.71 -5.04 6.18
C LEU A 413 3.63 -4.11 6.99
N ASP A 414 4.18 -3.06 6.36
CA ASP A 414 5.07 -2.07 6.99
C ASP A 414 4.75 -0.64 6.53
N PRO A 415 3.53 -0.14 6.78
CA PRO A 415 3.11 1.17 6.32
C PRO A 415 3.91 2.29 7.00
N LYS A 416 4.39 3.25 6.18
CA LYS A 416 5.17 4.41 6.60
C LYS A 416 4.44 5.72 6.32
N THR A 417 3.55 5.72 5.34
CA THR A 417 2.75 6.89 4.97
C THR A 417 1.33 6.48 4.64
N GLY A 418 0.42 7.45 4.72
CA GLY A 418 -0.98 7.24 4.33
C GLY A 418 -1.90 6.93 5.49
N TRP A 419 -3.08 6.47 5.16
CA TRP A 419 -4.12 6.14 6.13
C TRP A 419 -5.04 5.05 5.58
N ARG A 420 -5.74 4.35 6.49
CA ARG A 420 -6.79 3.40 6.13
C ARG A 420 -7.97 3.52 7.06
N VAL A 421 -9.16 3.21 6.54
CA VAL A 421 -10.42 3.18 7.28
C VAL A 421 -11.23 1.96 6.88
N ASP A 422 -11.74 1.25 7.87
CA ASP A 422 -12.65 0.12 7.73
C ASP A 422 -13.95 0.41 8.50
N LEU A 423 -15.07 0.39 7.80
CA LEU A 423 -16.42 0.48 8.38
C LEU A 423 -17.17 -0.83 8.09
N ARG A 424 -17.80 -1.41 9.11
CA ARG A 424 -18.63 -2.62 8.99
C ARG A 424 -19.96 -2.45 9.69
N ALA A 425 -21.00 -3.04 9.11
CA ALA A 425 -22.34 -3.14 9.67
C ALA A 425 -22.88 -4.54 9.39
N GLU A 426 -23.29 -5.23 10.45
CA GLU A 426 -23.74 -6.63 10.40
C GLU A 426 -25.08 -6.76 11.10
N PRO A 427 -26.24 -6.52 10.42
CA PRO A 427 -27.55 -6.93 10.91
C PRO A 427 -27.55 -8.44 11.12
N THR A 428 -27.85 -8.89 12.32
CA THR A 428 -27.77 -10.29 12.73
C THR A 428 -29.07 -10.73 13.39
N VAL A 429 -29.51 -11.91 13.05
CA VAL A 429 -30.60 -12.64 13.72
C VAL A 429 -30.05 -13.98 14.17
N LEU A 430 -30.23 -14.30 15.42
CA LEU A 430 -29.90 -15.61 15.96
C LEU A 430 -31.15 -16.28 16.53
N THR A 431 -31.21 -17.60 16.43
CA THR A 431 -32.29 -18.43 16.92
C THR A 431 -31.73 -19.75 17.45
N GLY A 432 -32.46 -20.40 18.34
CA GLY A 432 -32.06 -21.62 19.03
C GLY A 432 -32.29 -21.47 20.55
N SER A 433 -31.27 -21.65 21.36
CA SER A 433 -31.39 -21.49 22.83
C SER A 433 -31.88 -20.10 23.25
N VAL A 434 -31.59 -19.05 22.44
CA VAL A 434 -32.12 -17.70 22.62
C VAL A 434 -32.44 -17.15 21.22
N THR A 435 -33.51 -16.37 21.11
CA THR A 435 -33.84 -15.62 19.89
C THR A 435 -33.54 -14.14 20.13
N GLN A 436 -32.67 -13.55 19.32
CA GLN A 436 -32.25 -12.16 19.42
C GLN A 436 -31.94 -11.61 18.03
N SER A 437 -32.30 -10.36 17.80
CA SER A 437 -31.81 -9.59 16.64
C SER A 437 -31.03 -8.37 17.13
N TYR A 438 -29.99 -8.03 16.39
CA TYR A 438 -29.15 -6.86 16.69
C TYR A 438 -28.41 -6.39 15.44
N LEU A 439 -27.90 -5.17 15.50
CA LEU A 439 -26.98 -4.61 14.52
C LEU A 439 -25.61 -4.45 15.14
N LYS A 440 -24.61 -5.22 14.68
CA LYS A 440 -23.22 -5.07 15.09
C LYS A 440 -22.53 -4.11 14.13
N THR A 441 -21.95 -3.04 14.66
CA THR A 441 -21.22 -2.04 13.87
C THR A 441 -19.81 -1.88 14.40
N SER A 442 -18.85 -1.59 13.51
CA SER A 442 -17.51 -1.22 13.89
C SER A 442 -16.89 -0.25 12.88
N LEU A 443 -16.13 0.69 13.40
CA LEU A 443 -15.29 1.62 12.64
C LEU A 443 -13.87 1.53 13.17
N GLN A 444 -12.91 1.33 12.27
CA GLN A 444 -11.49 1.37 12.59
C GLN A 444 -10.77 2.28 11.60
N GLY A 445 -9.87 3.10 12.10
CA GLY A 445 -8.98 3.92 11.30
C GLY A 445 -7.53 3.77 11.76
N ALA A 446 -6.59 3.88 10.84
CA ALA A 446 -5.16 3.98 11.13
C ALA A 446 -4.51 5.02 10.23
N ALA A 447 -3.48 5.70 10.74
CA ALA A 447 -2.74 6.72 10.00
C ALA A 447 -1.24 6.64 10.32
N TYR A 448 -0.41 6.97 9.34
CA TYR A 448 1.04 6.85 9.38
C TYR A 448 1.70 8.14 8.88
N LEU A 449 2.55 8.73 9.70
CA LEU A 449 3.22 10.00 9.41
C LEU A 449 4.74 9.83 9.55
N PRO A 450 5.51 9.93 8.46
CA PRO A 450 6.96 9.95 8.56
C PRO A 450 7.42 11.28 9.17
N LEU A 451 8.32 11.19 10.15
CA LEU A 451 8.85 12.36 10.87
C LEU A 451 10.18 12.86 10.28
N ASP A 452 10.77 12.14 9.34
CA ASP A 452 12.01 12.48 8.66
C ASP A 452 11.94 12.17 7.16
N VAL A 453 12.78 12.85 6.36
CA VAL A 453 12.84 12.70 4.89
C VAL A 453 13.20 11.27 4.46
N GLY A 454 14.01 10.57 5.24
CA GLY A 454 14.40 9.18 4.98
C GLY A 454 13.33 8.16 5.40
N ARG A 455 12.20 8.60 5.96
CA ARG A 455 11.12 7.75 6.48
C ARG A 455 11.62 6.68 7.46
N ARG A 456 12.68 7.00 8.21
CA ARG A 456 13.24 6.10 9.22
C ARG A 456 12.44 6.13 10.52
N THR A 457 11.81 7.27 10.81
CA THR A 457 10.96 7.47 11.97
C THR A 457 9.53 7.68 11.52
N VAL A 458 8.62 6.84 11.96
CA VAL A 458 7.19 6.90 11.62
C VAL A 458 6.38 7.00 12.92
N LEU A 459 5.48 7.98 12.97
CA LEU A 459 4.41 8.03 13.96
C LEU A 459 3.21 7.30 13.38
N ALA A 460 2.75 6.24 14.04
CA ALA A 460 1.59 5.46 13.66
C ALA A 460 0.50 5.56 14.72
N GLY A 461 -0.74 5.71 14.29
CA GLY A 461 -1.90 5.76 15.16
C GLY A 461 -3.04 4.89 14.65
N ARG A 462 -3.76 4.22 15.57
CA ARG A 462 -4.97 3.45 15.29
C ARG A 462 -6.07 3.81 16.27
N ALA A 463 -7.29 3.90 15.81
CA ALA A 463 -8.48 3.99 16.64
C ALA A 463 -9.56 3.03 16.13
N LYS A 464 -10.30 2.40 17.04
CA LYS A 464 -11.43 1.52 16.75
C LYS A 464 -12.56 1.80 17.72
N ALA A 465 -13.78 1.82 17.20
CA ALA A 465 -15.00 1.86 18.00
C ALA A 465 -15.99 0.83 17.44
N GLY A 466 -16.77 0.21 18.32
CA GLY A 466 -17.78 -0.76 17.94
C GLY A 466 -18.99 -0.73 18.88
N SER A 467 -20.14 -1.09 18.35
CA SER A 467 -21.41 -1.14 19.09
C SER A 467 -22.30 -2.28 18.59
N ILE A 468 -23.03 -2.93 19.51
CA ILE A 468 -24.08 -3.90 19.23
C ILE A 468 -25.42 -3.25 19.62
N LEU A 469 -26.11 -2.73 18.64
CA LEU A 469 -27.39 -2.00 18.79
C LEU A 469 -28.57 -2.97 18.79
N GLY A 470 -29.52 -2.80 19.71
CA GLY A 470 -30.71 -3.62 19.83
C GLY A 470 -30.49 -4.96 20.55
N GLY A 471 -29.25 -5.32 20.87
CA GLY A 471 -28.90 -6.50 21.64
C GLY A 471 -28.91 -6.25 23.15
N THR A 472 -29.09 -7.30 23.94
CA THR A 472 -28.87 -7.29 25.38
C THR A 472 -27.67 -8.14 25.73
N LEU A 473 -26.96 -7.84 26.83
CA LEU A 473 -25.78 -8.59 27.21
C LEU A 473 -26.07 -10.08 27.43
N GLY A 474 -27.22 -10.42 28.03
CA GLY A 474 -27.63 -11.81 28.21
C GLY A 474 -28.18 -12.49 26.96
N GLY A 475 -28.70 -11.72 25.98
CA GLY A 475 -29.23 -12.23 24.72
C GLY A 475 -28.17 -12.46 23.65
N VAL A 476 -27.11 -11.64 23.63
CA VAL A 476 -25.97 -11.81 22.73
C VAL A 476 -25.00 -12.82 23.30
N PRO A 477 -24.70 -13.95 22.61
CA PRO A 477 -23.73 -14.94 23.07
C PRO A 477 -22.36 -14.33 23.33
N ALA A 478 -21.59 -14.88 24.29
CA ALA A 478 -20.25 -14.40 24.60
C ALA A 478 -19.35 -14.34 23.36
N SER A 479 -19.41 -15.33 22.48
CA SER A 479 -18.65 -15.40 21.24
C SER A 479 -18.92 -14.27 20.24
N ARG A 480 -20.06 -13.56 20.38
CA ARG A 480 -20.47 -12.47 19.48
C ARG A 480 -20.25 -11.08 20.07
N ARG A 481 -19.97 -10.98 21.38
CA ARG A 481 -19.69 -9.71 22.08
C ARG A 481 -18.36 -9.09 21.64
N PHE A 482 -18.14 -7.87 22.06
CA PHE A 482 -16.83 -7.23 21.90
C PHE A 482 -15.92 -7.59 23.07
N TYR A 483 -14.64 -7.72 22.77
CA TYR A 483 -13.55 -7.92 23.72
C TYR A 483 -12.38 -7.03 23.34
N ALA A 484 -11.52 -6.71 24.33
CA ALA A 484 -10.25 -6.03 24.13
C ALA A 484 -9.17 -6.64 25.04
N GLY A 485 -7.89 -6.39 24.71
CA GLY A 485 -6.72 -7.01 25.33
C GLY A 485 -6.09 -8.05 24.40
N GLY A 486 -4.77 -8.23 24.54
CA GLY A 486 -3.97 -9.12 23.69
C GLY A 486 -3.18 -8.39 22.60
N GLY A 487 -2.40 -9.14 21.83
CA GLY A 487 -1.40 -8.63 20.89
C GLY A 487 -1.93 -7.83 19.70
N GLY A 488 -3.19 -8.05 19.32
CA GLY A 488 -3.88 -7.34 18.23
C GLY A 488 -4.84 -6.23 18.71
N SER A 489 -4.91 -5.97 20.02
CA SER A 489 -5.82 -5.02 20.63
C SER A 489 -5.06 -4.06 21.56
N VAL A 490 -5.14 -4.25 22.87
CA VAL A 490 -4.43 -3.47 23.87
C VAL A 490 -3.34 -4.34 24.50
N ARG A 491 -2.10 -4.10 24.13
CA ARG A 491 -0.95 -4.86 24.61
C ARG A 491 -0.68 -4.56 26.08
N GLY A 492 -0.17 -5.57 26.78
CA GLY A 492 0.03 -5.52 28.25
C GLY A 492 -1.04 -6.28 29.02
N TYR A 493 -2.27 -6.35 28.49
CA TYR A 493 -3.35 -7.15 29.05
C TYR A 493 -3.43 -8.53 28.41
N VAL A 494 -3.95 -9.51 29.15
CA VAL A 494 -4.23 -10.85 28.60
C VAL A 494 -5.27 -10.77 27.49
N PHE A 495 -5.29 -11.76 26.63
CA PHE A 495 -6.30 -11.87 25.57
C PHE A 495 -7.71 -11.81 26.16
N GLN A 496 -8.55 -10.90 25.64
CA GLN A 496 -9.91 -10.63 26.14
C GLN A 496 -10.00 -10.08 27.56
N GLY A 497 -8.90 -9.69 28.19
CA GLY A 497 -8.82 -9.33 29.60
C GLY A 497 -9.30 -7.94 29.98
N ILE A 498 -9.73 -7.09 29.03
CA ILE A 498 -10.25 -5.75 29.32
C ILE A 498 -11.77 -5.77 29.35
N GLY A 499 -12.35 -5.01 30.28
CA GLY A 499 -13.80 -4.84 30.45
C GLY A 499 -14.38 -5.55 31.65
N PRO A 500 -15.70 -5.83 31.66
CA PRO A 500 -16.39 -6.46 32.79
C PRO A 500 -15.97 -7.93 32.98
N HIS A 501 -15.84 -8.34 34.23
CA HIS A 501 -15.54 -9.71 34.63
C HIS A 501 -16.57 -10.22 35.61
N LEU A 502 -16.75 -11.53 35.67
CA LEU A 502 -17.46 -12.21 36.75
C LEU A 502 -16.61 -12.24 38.02
N SER A 503 -17.21 -12.68 39.15
CA SER A 503 -16.52 -12.76 40.44
C SER A 503 -15.31 -13.71 40.46
N ASP A 504 -15.25 -14.64 39.53
CA ASP A 504 -14.14 -15.59 39.33
C ASP A 504 -13.14 -15.15 38.25
N ASN A 505 -13.14 -13.86 37.92
CA ASN A 505 -12.29 -13.24 36.91
C ASN A 505 -12.52 -13.70 35.47
N THR A 506 -13.63 -14.36 35.15
CA THR A 506 -14.01 -14.72 33.77
C THR A 506 -14.42 -13.46 32.99
N PRO A 507 -13.82 -13.16 31.81
CA PRO A 507 -14.23 -12.02 30.99
C PRO A 507 -15.66 -12.18 30.50
N VAL A 508 -16.45 -11.15 30.60
CA VAL A 508 -17.86 -11.15 30.16
C VAL A 508 -17.97 -10.69 28.69
N GLY A 509 -17.03 -9.85 28.23
CA GLY A 509 -17.19 -9.08 27.03
C GLY A 509 -18.27 -7.99 27.14
N GLY A 510 -18.53 -7.28 26.07
CA GLY A 510 -19.47 -6.16 26.09
C GLY A 510 -20.22 -5.92 24.79
N LEU A 511 -21.17 -5.00 24.88
CA LEU A 511 -21.95 -4.54 23.73
C LEU A 511 -21.25 -3.38 22.98
N SER A 512 -20.21 -2.81 23.58
CA SER A 512 -19.42 -1.76 22.92
C SER A 512 -17.93 -1.92 23.21
N VAL A 513 -17.10 -1.34 22.35
CA VAL A 513 -15.64 -1.34 22.47
C VAL A 513 -15.06 -0.03 21.96
N VAL A 514 -14.00 0.43 22.62
CA VAL A 514 -13.11 1.48 22.12
C VAL A 514 -11.68 1.00 22.27
N GLU A 515 -10.87 1.19 21.24
CA GLU A 515 -9.43 0.94 21.27
C GLU A 515 -8.71 2.12 20.61
N VAL A 516 -7.59 2.55 21.19
CA VAL A 516 -6.69 3.55 20.61
C VAL A 516 -5.26 3.06 20.80
N SER A 517 -4.45 3.16 19.77
CA SER A 517 -3.02 2.81 19.81
C SER A 517 -2.19 3.91 19.19
N GLY A 518 -1.04 4.22 19.79
CA GLY A 518 -0.05 5.13 19.26
C GLY A 518 1.33 4.48 19.31
N GLU A 519 2.08 4.55 18.21
CA GLU A 519 3.42 3.99 18.08
C GLU A 519 4.40 4.99 17.49
N VAL A 520 5.61 5.02 18.02
CA VAL A 520 6.77 5.62 17.36
C VAL A 520 7.66 4.48 16.90
N ARG A 521 7.79 4.32 15.59
CA ARG A 521 8.60 3.29 14.93
C ARG A 521 9.87 3.95 14.41
N HIS A 522 11.05 3.45 14.81
CA HIS A 522 12.33 3.99 14.34
C HIS A 522 13.20 2.88 13.74
N ARG A 523 13.63 3.06 12.49
CA ARG A 523 14.51 2.14 11.78
C ARG A 523 15.97 2.49 12.05
N LEU A 524 16.68 1.63 12.79
CA LEU A 524 18.09 1.79 13.12
C LEU A 524 18.98 1.48 11.91
N SER A 525 18.64 0.41 11.18
CA SER A 525 19.32 -0.05 9.97
C SER A 525 18.29 -0.60 8.98
N ASP A 526 18.72 -1.11 7.84
CA ASP A 526 17.81 -1.76 6.87
C ASP A 526 17.14 -3.02 7.46
N GLN A 527 17.77 -3.67 8.43
CA GLN A 527 17.29 -4.90 9.04
C GLN A 527 16.64 -4.68 10.41
N TRP A 528 17.09 -3.71 11.21
CA TRP A 528 16.65 -3.54 12.59
C TRP A 528 15.86 -2.25 12.81
N GLY A 529 14.79 -2.36 13.59
CA GLY A 529 13.99 -1.24 14.06
C GLY A 529 13.59 -1.38 15.51
N LEU A 530 13.26 -0.25 16.13
CA LEU A 530 12.71 -0.14 17.48
C LEU A 530 11.32 0.49 17.42
N VAL A 531 10.46 0.09 18.33
CA VAL A 531 9.12 0.65 18.50
C VAL A 531 8.87 0.95 19.96
N ALA A 532 8.33 2.11 20.25
CA ALA A 532 7.73 2.45 21.52
C ALA A 532 6.24 2.68 21.30
N PHE A 533 5.38 2.19 22.18
CA PHE A 533 3.93 2.28 21.99
C PHE A 533 3.15 2.49 23.29
N VAL A 534 1.97 3.07 23.11
CA VAL A 534 0.92 3.16 24.11
C VAL A 534 -0.40 2.71 23.49
N ASP A 535 -1.08 1.81 24.17
CA ASP A 535 -2.39 1.31 23.80
C ASP A 535 -3.39 1.63 24.90
N ALA A 536 -4.62 1.92 24.52
CA ALA A 536 -5.72 2.17 25.42
C ALA A 536 -6.99 1.47 24.91
N GLY A 537 -7.83 0.97 25.80
CA GLY A 537 -9.10 0.41 25.40
C GLY A 537 -10.09 0.24 26.54
N SER A 538 -11.36 0.11 26.16
CA SER A 538 -12.45 -0.21 27.07
C SER A 538 -13.48 -1.09 26.39
N VAL A 539 -14.17 -1.91 27.19
CA VAL A 539 -15.30 -2.74 26.79
C VAL A 539 -16.47 -2.42 27.69
N GLY A 540 -17.58 -1.96 27.12
CA GLY A 540 -18.77 -1.53 27.85
C GLY A 540 -19.90 -2.52 27.80
N VAL A 541 -20.66 -2.68 28.92
CA VAL A 541 -21.89 -3.48 28.97
C VAL A 541 -23.07 -2.81 28.26
N SER A 542 -23.02 -1.50 28.09
CA SER A 542 -23.98 -0.71 27.30
C SER A 542 -23.63 -0.71 25.83
N GLN A 543 -24.61 -0.32 25.00
CA GLN A 543 -24.41 -0.17 23.57
C GLN A 543 -23.55 1.06 23.21
N GLU A 544 -23.47 2.03 24.11
CA GLU A 544 -22.70 3.25 23.94
C GLU A 544 -21.23 3.00 24.29
N PRO A 545 -20.27 3.30 23.38
CA PRO A 545 -18.86 3.18 23.66
C PRO A 545 -18.40 4.09 24.81
N ALA A 546 -17.71 3.52 25.81
CA ALA A 546 -17.26 4.23 26.99
C ALA A 546 -15.82 4.74 26.83
N PHE A 547 -15.63 6.06 26.80
CA PHE A 547 -14.33 6.71 26.70
C PHE A 547 -13.72 7.12 28.05
N ASN A 548 -14.48 6.96 29.13
CA ASN A 548 -14.11 7.45 30.47
C ASN A 548 -13.43 6.39 31.37
N ALA A 549 -13.33 5.16 30.91
CA ALA A 549 -12.75 4.05 31.67
C ALA A 549 -11.80 3.25 30.76
N LEU A 550 -10.70 3.89 30.33
CA LEU A 550 -9.71 3.26 29.46
C LEU A 550 -8.65 2.54 30.29
N ASP A 551 -8.45 1.27 30.01
CA ASP A 551 -7.30 0.52 30.45
C ASP A 551 -6.10 0.82 29.54
N LEU A 552 -4.94 1.12 30.13
CA LEU A 552 -3.74 1.60 29.44
C LEU A 552 -2.63 0.55 29.48
N GLY A 553 -2.01 0.28 28.34
CA GLY A 553 -0.81 -0.53 28.21
C GLY A 553 0.31 0.24 27.53
N VAL A 554 1.54 0.03 27.96
CA VAL A 554 2.73 0.64 27.34
C VAL A 554 3.79 -0.42 27.08
N GLY A 555 4.64 -0.20 26.08
CA GLY A 555 5.68 -1.16 25.80
C GLY A 555 6.71 -0.71 24.79
N LEU A 556 7.67 -1.61 24.62
CA LEU A 556 8.75 -1.48 23.66
C LEU A 556 8.80 -2.71 22.76
N GLY A 557 9.23 -2.54 21.54
CA GLY A 557 9.35 -3.64 20.59
C GLY A 557 10.58 -3.52 19.72
N VAL A 558 11.02 -4.69 19.26
CA VAL A 558 12.09 -4.81 18.26
C VAL A 558 11.48 -5.34 16.96
N ARG A 559 11.99 -4.86 15.85
CA ARG A 559 11.61 -5.31 14.50
C ARG A 559 12.84 -5.83 13.76
N TYR A 560 12.69 -6.99 13.14
CA TYR A 560 13.70 -7.53 12.24
C TYR A 560 13.10 -7.71 10.86
N ASN A 561 13.56 -6.90 9.89
CA ASN A 561 13.01 -6.85 8.54
C ASN A 561 13.54 -8.00 7.68
N LEU A 562 12.63 -8.83 7.15
CA LEU A 562 12.92 -9.96 6.25
C LEU A 562 12.82 -9.59 4.76
N GLY A 563 12.53 -8.33 4.41
CA GLY A 563 12.30 -7.88 3.04
C GLY A 563 10.85 -7.97 2.56
N PHE A 564 10.07 -8.95 3.03
CA PHE A 564 8.64 -9.07 2.79
C PHE A 564 7.77 -8.62 3.99
N GLY A 565 8.39 -8.21 5.09
CA GLY A 565 7.76 -7.71 6.31
C GLY A 565 8.63 -7.95 7.54
N PRO A 566 8.45 -7.18 8.63
CA PRO A 566 9.22 -7.34 9.84
C PRO A 566 8.73 -8.52 10.69
N ILE A 567 9.65 -9.26 11.31
CA ILE A 567 9.35 -10.02 12.52
C ILE A 567 9.25 -9.03 13.67
N ARG A 568 8.16 -9.11 14.40
CA ARG A 568 7.85 -8.28 15.56
C ARG A 568 8.10 -9.05 16.84
N PHE A 569 8.79 -8.40 17.78
CA PHE A 569 8.88 -8.83 19.18
C PHE A 569 8.52 -7.65 20.06
N ASP A 570 7.45 -7.76 20.84
CA ASP A 570 6.96 -6.70 21.74
C ASP A 570 6.94 -7.19 23.18
N LEU A 571 7.34 -6.32 24.10
CA LEU A 571 7.18 -6.45 25.55
C LEU A 571 6.29 -5.29 26.02
N ALA A 572 5.20 -5.62 26.70
CA ALA A 572 4.21 -4.65 27.18
C ALA A 572 3.84 -4.87 28.63
N VAL A 573 3.52 -3.77 29.32
CA VAL A 573 3.06 -3.77 30.72
C VAL A 573 1.73 -3.02 30.82
N PRO A 574 0.76 -3.51 31.61
CA PRO A 574 -0.48 -2.81 31.90
C PRO A 574 -0.23 -1.71 32.95
N LEU A 575 -0.76 -0.51 32.73
CA LEU A 575 -0.66 0.59 33.72
C LEU A 575 -1.79 0.57 34.74
N ASN A 576 -2.97 0.12 34.36
CA ASN A 576 -4.16 -0.01 35.24
C ASN A 576 -4.37 -1.47 35.65
N ARG A 577 -3.30 -2.13 36.12
CA ARG A 577 -3.30 -3.56 36.44
C ARG A 577 -4.28 -3.90 37.55
N ARG A 578 -5.10 -4.93 37.37
CA ARG A 578 -5.87 -5.61 38.45
C ARG A 578 -4.94 -6.53 39.23
N SER A 579 -5.40 -6.99 40.40
CA SER A 579 -4.62 -7.90 41.26
C SER A 579 -4.16 -9.16 40.52
N ASP A 580 -5.00 -9.68 39.66
CA ASP A 580 -4.81 -10.98 38.99
C ASP A 580 -4.20 -10.84 37.58
N ASP A 581 -4.01 -9.60 37.08
CA ASP A 581 -3.37 -9.37 35.80
C ASP A 581 -1.86 -9.67 35.87
N PRO A 582 -1.28 -10.29 34.85
CA PRO A 582 0.17 -10.46 34.71
C PRO A 582 0.90 -9.12 34.73
N SER A 583 2.15 -9.11 35.21
CA SER A 583 2.95 -7.89 35.26
C SER A 583 3.42 -7.44 33.89
N TYR A 584 3.51 -8.34 32.90
CA TYR A 584 3.94 -8.06 31.53
C TYR A 584 3.39 -9.13 30.58
N GLN A 585 3.41 -8.78 29.28
CA GLN A 585 3.05 -9.68 28.19
C GLN A 585 4.12 -9.60 27.08
N ILE A 586 4.34 -10.74 26.42
CA ILE A 586 5.29 -10.87 25.28
C ILE A 586 4.51 -11.29 24.05
N TYR A 587 4.83 -10.68 22.91
CA TYR A 587 4.22 -10.97 21.62
C TYR A 587 5.29 -11.16 20.56
N VAL A 588 5.13 -12.20 19.73
CA VAL A 588 5.99 -12.48 18.56
C VAL A 588 5.10 -12.76 17.36
N SER A 589 5.28 -12.03 16.29
CA SER A 589 4.51 -12.23 15.05
C SER A 589 5.22 -11.62 13.82
N ILE A 590 4.64 -11.82 12.64
CA ILE A 590 5.10 -11.19 11.39
C ILE A 590 4.19 -9.99 11.08
N GLY A 591 4.77 -8.91 10.54
CA GLY A 591 4.10 -7.64 10.25
C GLY A 591 4.14 -6.64 11.42
N GLN A 592 3.58 -5.45 11.19
CA GLN A 592 3.36 -4.46 12.25
C GLN A 592 2.09 -4.79 13.04
N SER A 593 1.85 -4.08 14.15
CA SER A 593 0.65 -4.33 15.00
C SER A 593 -0.65 -3.87 14.31
N PHE A 594 -0.55 -2.86 13.45
CA PHE A 594 -1.63 -2.31 12.61
C PHE A 594 -1.06 -1.54 11.44
#